data_665fe94f5c1d3e538e0a9932739ff430
#
_entry.id   665fe94f5c1d3e538e0a9932739ff430
#
_cell.length_a   1.000
_cell.length_b   1.000
_cell.length_c   1.000
_cell.angle_alpha   90.00
_cell.angle_beta   90.00
_cell.angle_gamma   90.00
#
_symmetry.space_group_name_H-M   'P 1'
#
loop_
_entity.id
_entity.type
_entity.pdbx_description
1 polymer ?
#
loop_
_entity_poly.entity_id
_entity_poly.type
_entity_poly.pdbx_seq_one_letter_code
_entity_poly.pdbx_strand_id
1 'polypeptide(L)'
;MAEEKKNRSEELESLDKKINEIINGWNQNPEEIVEFLQFSSKFSYAYSPRNMMLIAQQQRGALLCKSFKAWKELGYSVKKGEHGMEVYVHTPITILKTDDGDIPYSKASKEQQAAYDVGEIEGEKLSYFKKGYTFDITQTNFPPEKYPKLLDRGIPSEFHRSCTNILKAINEQISNF
;
A
#
# COMPACT_ATOMS: atom_id res chain seq x y z
N MET A 1 -7.43 20.92 13.30
CA MET A 1 -7.76 20.81 11.86
C MET A 1 -6.63 21.30 10.95
N ALA A 2 -6.12 22.55 11.08
CA ALA A 2 -4.99 23.01 10.22
C ALA A 2 -3.68 22.26 10.52
N GLU A 3 -3.39 22.02 11.79
CA GLU A 3 -2.20 21.31 12.26
C GLU A 3 -2.19 19.81 11.85
N GLU A 4 -3.34 19.13 11.93
CA GLU A 4 -3.50 17.75 11.44
C GLU A 4 -3.32 17.63 9.93
N LYS A 5 -3.82 18.62 9.17
CA LYS A 5 -3.62 18.68 7.71
C LYS A 5 -2.14 18.89 7.38
N LYS A 6 -1.44 19.75 8.11
CA LYS A 6 -0.01 20.03 7.94
C LYS A 6 0.82 18.79 8.25
N ASN A 7 0.61 18.16 9.41
CA ASN A 7 1.32 16.94 9.81
C ASN A 7 1.12 15.80 8.77
N ARG A 8 -0.11 15.62 8.29
CA ARG A 8 -0.42 14.65 7.25
C ARG A 8 0.29 14.93 5.94
N SER A 9 0.40 16.20 5.53
CA SER A 9 1.14 16.60 4.31
C SER A 9 2.61 16.22 4.46
N GLU A 10 3.24 16.58 5.58
CA GLU A 10 4.63 16.28 5.88
C GLU A 10 4.91 14.77 5.91
N GLU A 11 3.99 13.97 6.45
CA GLU A 11 4.10 12.51 6.45
C GLU A 11 4.06 11.92 5.04
N LEU A 12 3.18 12.40 4.16
CA LEU A 12 3.08 11.95 2.78
C LEU A 12 4.29 12.40 1.96
N GLU A 13 4.75 13.64 2.15
CA GLU A 13 5.98 14.15 1.53
C GLU A 13 7.21 13.31 1.90
N SER A 14 7.28 12.84 3.15
CA SER A 14 8.32 11.90 3.59
C SER A 14 8.30 10.58 2.81
N LEU A 15 7.10 10.03 2.53
CA LEU A 15 6.96 8.82 1.71
C LEU A 15 7.30 9.08 0.24
N ASP A 16 6.86 10.22 -0.30
CA ASP A 16 7.19 10.63 -1.67
C ASP A 16 8.70 10.81 -1.85
N LYS A 17 9.38 11.38 -0.86
CA LYS A 17 10.84 11.50 -0.86
C LYS A 17 11.52 10.13 -0.93
N LYS A 18 11.07 9.17 -0.11
CA LYS A 18 11.59 7.79 -0.15
C LYS A 18 11.39 7.14 -1.53
N ILE A 19 10.23 7.31 -2.15
CA ILE A 19 9.96 6.80 -3.50
C ILE A 19 10.93 7.43 -4.52
N ASN A 20 11.14 8.74 -4.46
CA ASN A 20 12.05 9.44 -5.35
C ASN A 20 13.50 8.98 -5.16
N GLU A 21 13.93 8.72 -3.92
CA GLU A 21 15.25 8.16 -3.61
C GLU A 21 15.42 6.76 -4.22
N ILE A 22 14.41 5.89 -4.15
CA ILE A 22 14.41 4.57 -4.78
C ILE A 22 14.55 4.70 -6.29
N ILE A 23 13.73 5.53 -6.94
CA ILE A 23 13.77 5.74 -8.40
C ILE A 23 15.13 6.30 -8.84
N ASN A 24 15.68 7.27 -8.09
CA ASN A 24 16.99 7.80 -8.37
C ASN A 24 18.11 6.76 -8.19
N GLY A 25 17.99 5.87 -7.20
CA GLY A 25 18.86 4.72 -7.03
C GLY A 25 18.86 3.80 -8.25
N TRP A 26 17.68 3.52 -8.80
CA TRP A 26 17.54 2.70 -10.01
C TRP A 26 18.22 3.31 -11.24
N ASN A 27 18.23 4.64 -11.38
CA ASN A 27 18.94 5.32 -12.46
C ASN A 27 20.47 5.16 -12.33
N GLN A 28 20.98 4.98 -11.11
CA GLN A 28 22.39 4.77 -10.85
C GLN A 28 22.79 3.29 -10.86
N ASN A 29 21.87 2.42 -10.46
CA ASN A 29 22.06 0.98 -10.38
C ASN A 29 20.83 0.23 -10.93
N PRO A 30 20.77 -0.04 -12.24
CA PRO A 30 19.65 -0.73 -12.88
C PRO A 30 19.39 -2.15 -12.33
N GLU A 31 20.36 -2.80 -11.70
CA GLU A 31 20.20 -4.13 -11.09
C GLU A 31 19.16 -4.09 -9.96
N GLU A 32 19.01 -2.97 -9.27
CA GLU A 32 17.99 -2.80 -8.24
C GLU A 32 16.56 -2.90 -8.78
N ILE A 33 16.35 -2.55 -10.05
CA ILE A 33 15.05 -2.75 -10.74
C ILE A 33 14.76 -4.24 -10.85
N VAL A 34 15.76 -5.03 -11.22
CA VAL A 34 15.61 -6.49 -11.37
C VAL A 34 15.29 -7.12 -10.00
N GLU A 35 15.99 -6.70 -8.95
CA GLU A 35 15.70 -7.15 -7.57
C GLU A 35 14.26 -6.80 -7.16
N PHE A 36 13.83 -5.57 -7.44
CA PHE A 36 12.46 -5.14 -7.17
C PHE A 36 11.41 -5.93 -7.95
N LEU A 37 11.66 -6.22 -9.23
CA LEU A 37 10.76 -7.03 -10.04
C LEU A 37 10.68 -8.48 -9.53
N GLN A 38 11.81 -9.06 -9.12
CA GLN A 38 11.86 -10.38 -8.48
C GLN A 38 11.09 -10.38 -7.14
N PHE A 39 11.25 -9.34 -6.33
CA PHE A 39 10.47 -9.16 -5.11
C PHE A 39 8.98 -9.08 -5.43
N SER A 40 8.60 -8.21 -6.35
CA SER A 40 7.20 -7.97 -6.75
C SER A 40 6.53 -9.22 -7.30
N SER A 41 7.28 -10.07 -8.01
CA SER A 41 6.76 -11.34 -8.55
C SER A 41 6.35 -12.34 -7.48
N LYS A 42 6.94 -12.26 -6.30
CA LYS A 42 6.67 -13.13 -5.14
C LYS A 42 5.62 -12.52 -4.21
N PHE A 43 5.38 -11.22 -4.33
CA PHE A 43 4.49 -10.48 -3.43
C PHE A 43 3.06 -10.50 -3.95
N SER A 44 2.09 -10.72 -3.07
CA SER A 44 0.69 -10.82 -3.49
C SER A 44 0.14 -9.45 -3.88
N TYR A 45 -0.84 -9.41 -4.80
CA TYR A 45 -1.51 -8.23 -5.38
C TYR A 45 -2.14 -7.22 -4.40
N ALA A 46 -1.93 -7.38 -3.11
CA ALA A 46 -2.57 -6.56 -2.09
C ALA A 46 -2.04 -5.11 -2.02
N TYR A 47 -0.93 -4.81 -2.69
CA TYR A 47 -0.25 -3.52 -2.60
C TYR A 47 -0.05 -2.87 -3.97
N SER A 48 -0.21 -1.54 -4.01
CA SER A 48 0.16 -0.76 -5.20
C SER A 48 1.68 -0.83 -5.44
N PRO A 49 2.15 -0.58 -6.69
CA PRO A 49 3.58 -0.55 -6.98
C PRO A 49 4.38 0.39 -6.05
N ARG A 50 3.85 1.57 -5.74
CA ARG A 50 4.48 2.51 -4.79
C ARG A 50 4.65 1.90 -3.40
N ASN A 51 3.64 1.22 -2.89
CA ASN A 51 3.73 0.54 -1.60
C ASN A 51 4.69 -0.66 -1.66
N MET A 52 4.72 -1.41 -2.76
CA MET A 52 5.70 -2.50 -2.93
C MET A 52 7.13 -1.98 -2.93
N MET A 53 7.41 -0.81 -3.56
CA MET A 53 8.72 -0.15 -3.51
C MET A 53 9.11 0.19 -2.07
N LEU A 54 8.20 0.81 -1.31
CA LEU A 54 8.43 1.15 0.09
C LEU A 54 8.68 -0.08 0.96
N ILE A 55 7.91 -1.15 0.77
CA ILE A 55 8.08 -2.41 1.51
C ILE A 55 9.42 -3.05 1.16
N ALA A 56 9.76 -3.16 -0.14
CA ALA A 56 11.01 -3.77 -0.58
C ALA A 56 12.23 -3.03 -0.03
N GLN A 57 12.19 -1.70 0.03
CA GLN A 57 13.27 -0.90 0.60
C GLN A 57 13.43 -1.12 2.11
N GLN A 58 12.31 -1.19 2.84
CA GLN A 58 12.32 -1.32 4.30
C GLN A 58 12.59 -2.77 4.75
N GLN A 59 12.15 -3.75 3.97
CA GLN A 59 12.33 -5.17 4.27
C GLN A 59 12.40 -6.01 2.99
N ARG A 60 13.60 -6.18 2.43
CA ARG A 60 13.85 -6.94 1.18
C ARG A 60 13.36 -8.39 1.22
N GLY A 61 13.29 -9.00 2.39
CA GLY A 61 12.82 -10.37 2.61
C GLY A 61 11.35 -10.51 2.96
N ALA A 62 10.53 -9.46 2.84
CA ALA A 62 9.12 -9.54 3.16
C ALA A 62 8.40 -10.57 2.26
N LEU A 63 7.51 -11.34 2.87
CA LEU A 63 6.81 -12.46 2.24
C LEU A 63 5.30 -12.20 2.11
N LEU A 64 4.68 -11.73 3.18
CA LEU A 64 3.24 -11.43 3.23
C LEU A 64 2.98 -10.34 4.25
N CYS A 65 2.60 -9.17 3.80
CA CYS A 65 2.34 -8.03 4.67
C CYS A 65 0.85 -7.77 4.88
N LYS A 66 0.51 -7.40 6.10
CA LYS A 66 -0.84 -6.96 6.48
C LYS A 66 -0.76 -5.90 7.58
N SER A 67 -1.81 -5.09 7.70
CA SER A 67 -1.93 -4.16 8.81
C SER A 67 -2.00 -4.89 10.15
N PHE A 68 -1.66 -4.19 11.25
CA PHE A 68 -1.77 -4.74 12.61
C PHE A 68 -3.18 -5.27 12.89
N LYS A 69 -4.21 -4.52 12.47
CA LYS A 69 -5.60 -4.92 12.63
C LYS A 69 -5.91 -6.20 11.87
N ALA A 70 -5.48 -6.30 10.61
CA ALA A 70 -5.72 -7.48 9.78
C ALA A 70 -5.01 -8.74 10.30
N TRP A 71 -3.81 -8.62 10.88
CA TRP A 71 -3.16 -9.74 11.57
C TRP A 71 -3.96 -10.20 12.78
N LYS A 72 -4.45 -9.25 13.60
CA LYS A 72 -5.29 -9.55 14.76
C LYS A 72 -6.61 -10.24 14.38
N GLU A 73 -7.25 -9.80 13.31
CA GLU A 73 -8.48 -10.43 12.79
C GLU A 73 -8.27 -11.86 12.31
N LEU A 74 -7.05 -12.19 11.85
CA LEU A 74 -6.64 -13.54 11.50
C LEU A 74 -6.22 -14.39 12.71
N GLY A 75 -6.28 -13.83 13.91
CA GLY A 75 -5.88 -14.52 15.15
C GLY A 75 -4.39 -14.50 15.44
N TYR A 76 -3.61 -13.67 14.73
CA TYR A 76 -2.16 -13.55 14.94
C TYR A 76 -1.79 -12.18 15.49
N SER A 77 -0.67 -12.13 16.21
CA SER A 77 -0.16 -10.91 16.84
C SER A 77 1.22 -10.55 16.29
N VAL A 78 1.44 -9.27 16.08
CA VAL A 78 2.78 -8.74 15.82
C VAL A 78 3.62 -8.90 17.08
N LYS A 79 4.86 -9.37 16.94
CA LYS A 79 5.79 -9.59 18.04
C LYS A 79 6.16 -8.25 18.70
N LYS A 80 6.41 -8.29 20.00
CA LYS A 80 6.82 -7.11 20.75
C LYS A 80 8.17 -6.60 20.24
N GLY A 81 8.25 -5.28 19.99
CA GLY A 81 9.47 -4.64 19.51
C GLY A 81 9.60 -4.57 18.00
N GLU A 82 8.70 -5.19 17.24
CA GLU A 82 8.70 -5.08 15.78
C GLU A 82 8.23 -3.70 15.32
N HIS A 83 8.87 -3.19 14.27
CA HIS A 83 8.53 -1.92 13.64
C HIS A 83 7.78 -2.16 12.33
N GLY A 84 6.66 -1.47 12.15
CA GLY A 84 5.88 -1.56 10.92
C GLY A 84 6.55 -0.81 9.77
N MET A 85 6.44 -1.37 8.58
CA MET A 85 6.87 -0.71 7.34
C MET A 85 5.86 0.37 6.96
N GLU A 86 6.36 1.56 6.67
CA GLU A 86 5.55 2.70 6.26
C GLU A 86 5.02 2.54 4.85
N VAL A 87 3.72 2.79 4.68
CA VAL A 87 3.01 2.66 3.40
C VAL A 87 1.95 3.75 3.25
N TYR A 88 1.53 4.01 2.01
CA TYR A 88 0.34 4.80 1.75
C TYR A 88 -0.92 3.99 2.05
N VAL A 89 -1.82 4.55 2.83
CA VAL A 89 -3.14 3.98 3.09
C VAL A 89 -4.19 4.86 2.44
N HIS A 90 -4.95 4.27 1.51
CA HIS A 90 -6.10 4.94 0.91
C HIS A 90 -7.20 5.12 1.95
N THR A 91 -7.66 6.35 2.10
CA THR A 91 -8.70 6.72 3.07
C THR A 91 -9.75 7.56 2.33
N PRO A 92 -10.72 6.93 1.65
CA PRO A 92 -11.78 7.65 0.97
C PRO A 92 -12.64 8.41 1.99
N ILE A 93 -13.04 9.62 1.62
CA ILE A 93 -13.95 10.46 2.40
C ILE A 93 -15.12 10.83 1.50
N THR A 94 -16.34 10.74 2.03
CA THR A 94 -17.52 11.29 1.38
C THR A 94 -17.80 12.65 1.99
N ILE A 95 -17.94 13.68 1.17
CA ILE A 95 -18.34 15.03 1.56
C ILE A 95 -19.78 15.21 1.12
N LEU A 96 -20.69 15.48 2.05
CA LEU A 96 -22.08 15.77 1.78
C LEU A 96 -22.25 17.24 1.43
N LYS A 97 -23.04 17.52 0.42
CA LYS A 97 -23.45 18.86 -0.01
C LYS A 97 -24.73 19.23 0.74
N THR A 98 -24.64 20.02 1.77
CA THR A 98 -25.80 20.46 2.57
C THR A 98 -26.05 21.95 2.42
N ASP A 99 -27.27 22.39 2.73
CA ASP A 99 -27.63 23.82 2.66
C ASP A 99 -26.77 24.70 3.58
N ASP A 100 -26.29 24.12 4.69
CA ASP A 100 -25.39 24.79 5.66
C ASP A 100 -23.90 24.71 5.25
N GLY A 101 -23.61 24.08 4.10
CA GLY A 101 -22.26 23.90 3.56
C GLY A 101 -21.80 22.44 3.52
N ASP A 102 -20.61 22.25 2.99
CA ASP A 102 -20.01 20.94 2.75
C ASP A 102 -19.51 20.32 4.07
N ILE A 103 -19.99 19.13 4.41
CA ILE A 103 -19.57 18.40 5.61
C ILE A 103 -19.12 16.97 5.31
N PRO A 104 -18.09 16.44 5.99
CA PRO A 104 -17.74 15.03 5.89
C PRO A 104 -18.87 14.14 6.38
N TYR A 105 -19.18 13.05 5.66
CA TYR A 105 -20.20 12.06 6.05
C TYR A 105 -20.03 11.58 7.51
N SER A 106 -18.76 11.37 7.94
CA SER A 106 -18.45 10.94 9.30
C SER A 106 -18.78 11.97 10.41
N LYS A 107 -19.04 13.23 10.03
CA LYS A 107 -19.43 14.33 10.93
C LYS A 107 -20.88 14.77 10.74
N ALA A 108 -21.56 14.22 9.73
CA ALA A 108 -22.96 14.50 9.46
C ALA A 108 -23.87 13.90 10.54
N SER A 109 -25.02 14.52 10.76
CA SER A 109 -26.05 13.97 11.65
C SER A 109 -26.59 12.64 11.09
N LYS A 110 -27.23 11.85 11.92
CA LYS A 110 -27.83 10.58 11.47
C LYS A 110 -28.90 10.80 10.40
N GLU A 111 -29.64 11.89 10.50
CA GLU A 111 -30.67 12.30 9.53
C GLU A 111 -30.03 12.63 8.18
N GLN A 112 -28.93 13.40 8.19
CA GLN A 112 -28.18 13.75 6.97
C GLN A 112 -27.52 12.53 6.34
N GLN A 113 -26.97 11.60 7.15
CA GLN A 113 -26.42 10.33 6.65
C GLN A 113 -27.53 9.49 5.99
N ALA A 114 -28.70 9.37 6.64
CA ALA A 114 -29.83 8.65 6.07
C ALA A 114 -30.35 9.28 4.77
N ALA A 115 -30.46 10.62 4.72
CA ALA A 115 -30.84 11.35 3.51
C ALA A 115 -29.84 11.13 2.36
N TYR A 116 -28.55 11.08 2.65
CA TYR A 116 -27.52 10.73 1.65
C TYR A 116 -27.68 9.28 1.17
N ASP A 117 -27.90 8.33 2.09
CA ASP A 117 -28.01 6.90 1.76
C ASP A 117 -29.23 6.60 0.85
N VAL A 118 -30.30 7.43 0.95
CA VAL A 118 -31.48 7.33 0.06
C VAL A 118 -31.42 8.26 -1.15
N GLY A 119 -30.35 9.05 -1.30
CA GLY A 119 -30.10 9.91 -2.46
C GLY A 119 -30.77 11.30 -2.41
N GLU A 120 -31.29 11.73 -1.26
CA GLU A 120 -31.88 13.07 -1.06
C GLU A 120 -30.82 14.17 -0.90
N ILE A 121 -29.63 13.82 -0.40
CA ILE A 121 -28.47 14.69 -0.30
C ILE A 121 -27.39 14.20 -1.25
N GLU A 122 -26.83 15.08 -2.05
CA GLU A 122 -25.69 14.78 -2.91
C GLU A 122 -24.39 14.68 -2.11
N GLY A 123 -23.50 13.79 -2.54
CA GLY A 123 -22.19 13.64 -1.92
C GLY A 123 -21.08 13.37 -2.91
N GLU A 124 -19.93 13.98 -2.65
CA GLU A 124 -18.70 13.80 -3.42
C GLU A 124 -17.76 12.84 -2.72
N LYS A 125 -17.31 11.79 -3.41
CA LYS A 125 -16.30 10.85 -2.89
C LYS A 125 -14.90 11.36 -3.26
N LEU A 126 -14.14 11.77 -2.26
CA LEU A 126 -12.77 12.22 -2.41
C LEU A 126 -11.79 11.13 -1.98
N SER A 127 -10.77 10.92 -2.81
CA SER A 127 -9.68 9.98 -2.49
C SER A 127 -8.58 10.69 -1.73
N TYR A 128 -8.36 10.29 -0.49
CA TYR A 128 -7.26 10.75 0.33
C TYR A 128 -6.30 9.61 0.65
N PHE A 129 -5.07 9.97 0.93
CA PHE A 129 -4.07 9.06 1.44
C PHE A 129 -3.56 9.54 2.79
N LYS A 130 -3.08 8.62 3.60
CA LYS A 130 -2.34 8.89 4.83
C LYS A 130 -1.21 7.89 4.96
N LYS A 131 -0.22 8.23 5.78
CA LYS A 131 0.79 7.27 6.19
C LYS A 131 0.15 6.21 7.11
N GLY A 132 0.50 4.97 6.89
CA GLY A 132 0.12 3.85 7.74
C GLY A 132 1.25 2.85 7.82
N TYR A 133 0.99 1.74 8.53
CA TYR A 133 2.00 0.72 8.80
C TYR A 133 1.48 -0.65 8.42
N THR A 134 2.38 -1.43 7.84
CA THR A 134 2.16 -2.86 7.56
C THR A 134 3.26 -3.69 8.19
N PHE A 135 2.96 -4.95 8.48
CA PHE A 135 3.87 -5.89 9.13
C PHE A 135 3.95 -7.16 8.31
N ASP A 136 5.16 -7.64 8.10
CA ASP A 136 5.38 -8.91 7.43
C ASP A 136 5.02 -10.10 8.33
N ILE A 137 4.68 -11.23 7.72
CA ILE A 137 4.37 -12.48 8.43
C ILE A 137 5.48 -12.90 9.38
N THR A 138 6.74 -12.66 9.04
CA THR A 138 7.90 -12.98 9.88
C THR A 138 7.98 -12.15 11.15
N GLN A 139 7.33 -11.00 11.18
CA GLN A 139 7.19 -10.11 12.34
C GLN A 139 6.03 -10.53 13.26
N THR A 140 5.35 -11.63 12.96
CA THR A 140 4.19 -12.09 13.72
C THR A 140 4.46 -13.43 14.38
N ASN A 141 3.54 -13.86 15.25
CA ASN A 141 3.53 -15.19 15.83
C ASN A 141 2.92 -16.26 14.90
N PHE A 142 2.77 -15.96 13.60
CA PHE A 142 2.33 -16.94 12.62
C PHE A 142 3.35 -18.10 12.53
N PRO A 143 2.91 -19.36 12.56
CA PRO A 143 3.81 -20.51 12.57
C PRO A 143 4.64 -20.62 11.28
N PRO A 144 5.99 -20.60 11.36
CA PRO A 144 6.86 -20.64 10.16
C PRO A 144 6.64 -21.86 9.27
N GLU A 145 6.27 -23.00 9.84
CA GLU A 145 5.99 -24.24 9.10
C GLU A 145 4.78 -24.14 8.18
N LYS A 146 3.96 -23.10 8.34
CA LYS A 146 2.80 -22.82 7.49
C LYS A 146 3.09 -21.80 6.38
N TYR A 147 4.27 -21.14 6.36
CA TYR A 147 4.63 -20.15 5.36
C TYR A 147 4.56 -20.69 3.92
N PRO A 148 5.11 -21.86 3.58
CA PRO A 148 5.07 -22.39 2.22
C PRO A 148 3.65 -22.55 1.68
N LYS A 149 2.70 -22.97 2.50
CA LYS A 149 1.29 -23.16 2.11
C LYS A 149 0.57 -21.85 1.78
N LEU A 150 1.03 -20.73 2.32
CA LEU A 150 0.48 -19.40 2.02
C LEU A 150 1.13 -18.79 0.78
N LEU A 151 2.41 -19.07 0.57
CA LEU A 151 3.19 -18.53 -0.54
C LEU A 151 2.98 -19.34 -1.83
N ASP A 152 2.57 -20.59 -1.71
CA ASP A 152 2.29 -21.51 -2.82
C ASP A 152 0.89 -21.28 -3.46
N ARG A 153 0.31 -20.12 -3.23
CA ARG A 153 -0.76 -19.60 -4.09
C ARG A 153 -0.12 -19.25 -5.41
N GLY A 154 -0.10 -20.23 -6.32
CA GLY A 154 0.53 -20.13 -7.62
C GLY A 154 0.28 -18.76 -8.23
N ILE A 155 1.36 -18.08 -8.58
CA ILE A 155 1.27 -16.84 -9.35
C ILE A 155 0.54 -17.23 -10.63
N PRO A 156 -0.59 -16.63 -10.99
CA PRO A 156 -1.29 -16.97 -12.22
C PRO A 156 -0.29 -16.96 -13.38
N SER A 157 -0.31 -17.98 -14.21
CA SER A 157 0.63 -18.14 -15.36
C SER A 157 0.68 -16.91 -16.27
N GLU A 158 -0.40 -16.16 -16.32
CA GLU A 158 -0.55 -14.87 -17.00
C GLU A 158 0.38 -13.79 -16.46
N PHE A 159 0.60 -13.77 -15.15
CA PHE A 159 1.48 -12.78 -14.51
C PHE A 159 2.95 -13.11 -14.72
N HIS A 160 3.33 -14.38 -14.68
CA HIS A 160 4.68 -14.82 -15.08
C HIS A 160 5.01 -14.40 -16.50
N ARG A 161 4.06 -14.54 -17.42
CA ARG A 161 4.22 -14.14 -18.82
C ARG A 161 4.37 -12.61 -18.94
N SER A 162 3.60 -11.83 -18.18
CA SER A 162 3.67 -10.36 -18.15
C SER A 162 5.01 -9.87 -17.61
N CYS A 163 5.48 -10.40 -16.48
CA CYS A 163 6.79 -10.04 -15.91
C CYS A 163 7.95 -10.43 -16.85
N THR A 164 7.88 -11.60 -17.50
CA THR A 164 8.89 -12.03 -18.47
C THR A 164 8.92 -11.11 -19.69
N ASN A 165 7.78 -10.63 -20.16
CA ASN A 165 7.69 -9.69 -21.28
C ASN A 165 8.25 -8.32 -20.91
N ILE A 166 7.98 -7.81 -19.71
CA ILE A 166 8.54 -6.55 -19.19
C ILE A 166 10.06 -6.65 -19.07
N LEU A 167 10.57 -7.75 -18.50
CA LEU A 167 12.02 -8.00 -18.40
C LEU A 167 12.70 -8.08 -19.76
N LYS A 168 12.06 -8.73 -20.76
CA LYS A 168 12.57 -8.74 -22.12
C LYS A 168 12.63 -7.34 -22.74
N ALA A 169 11.55 -6.57 -22.62
CA ALA A 169 11.49 -5.21 -23.15
C ALA A 169 12.55 -4.29 -22.52
N ILE A 170 12.79 -4.41 -21.20
CA ILE A 170 13.84 -3.66 -20.48
C ILE A 170 15.23 -4.10 -21.00
N ASN A 171 15.50 -5.40 -21.11
CA ASN A 171 16.78 -5.90 -21.60
C ASN A 171 17.04 -5.51 -23.07
N GLU A 172 16.02 -5.51 -23.94
CA GLU A 172 16.13 -5.05 -25.31
C GLU A 172 16.45 -3.55 -25.40
N GLN A 173 15.88 -2.73 -24.51
CA GLN A 173 16.21 -1.30 -24.43
C GLN A 173 17.64 -1.04 -23.94
N ILE A 174 18.08 -1.78 -22.91
CA ILE A 174 19.44 -1.65 -22.37
C ILE A 174 20.50 -2.11 -23.38
N SER A 175 20.20 -3.13 -24.19
CA SER A 175 21.13 -3.67 -25.19
C SER A 175 21.27 -2.77 -26.44
N ASN A 176 20.40 -1.78 -26.61
CA ASN A 176 20.43 -0.82 -27.72
C ASN A 176 21.09 0.54 -27.35
N PHE A 177 21.67 0.64 -26.15
CA PHE A 177 22.54 1.74 -25.69
C PHE A 177 24.00 1.27 -25.61
#